data_cea4f60a1b0efe99c3b8b1df478d2602
#
_entry.id   cea4f60a1b0efe99c3b8b1df478d2602
#
_cell.length_a   1.000
_cell.length_b   1.000
_cell.length_c   1.000
_cell.angle_alpha   90.00
_cell.angle_beta   90.00
_cell.angle_gamma   90.00
#
_symmetry.space_group_name_H-M   'P 1'
#
loop_
_entity.id
_entity.type
_entity.pdbx_description
1 polymer ?
#
loop_
_entity_poly.entity_id
_entity_poly.type
_entity_poly.pdbx_seq_one_letter_code
_entity_poly.pdbx_strand_id
1 'polypeptide(L)'
;MFSHSNALSVRARFACAPTILFITFTCNPTQAGTDQSSNAFNPSIGLILNGTYSQFSNDPDDYVISGFPTAADSDPGPRGFSLGESELNISANIDPDWYGVFTYAMAGDTADVENAYVQNSNLGDGLTLTAGRLFSGIGYLNEHHAHTWDFVDTALAYRAMLGTQYGDDGVQIRWLAPLPFFTEFGAEVFKGDAFPAGGDANKGRGAWSSFVHVGGDFDDSNSWSAGLSYLSTKADARASGDEITPDLFSGTSKVAIADLVWKWAPNGNAREHNLTVQTEYLQSDNKGKFTPAGGTESPHDARPSGWYAQVVYQFMPRWRVGLRHDQLSASEPGVVFEGTVLDDQNHDAKRDSVMIDFANSEFARLRLQYNNDQSGPNTDHQLFLQYTMSLGAHGAHIF
;
A
#
# COMPACT_ATOMS: atom_id res chain seq x y z
N MET A 1 53.59 -26.41 -65.84
CA MET A 1 54.78 -25.85 -65.18
C MET A 1 54.31 -24.96 -64.02
N PHE A 2 54.50 -25.41 -62.81
CA PHE A 2 54.53 -24.69 -61.54
C PHE A 2 53.37 -23.73 -61.19
N SER A 3 52.80 -23.63 -60.01
CA SER A 3 53.10 -24.16 -58.66
C SER A 3 51.90 -23.90 -57.77
N HIS A 4 51.62 -24.82 -56.87
CA HIS A 4 50.63 -24.72 -55.77
C HIS A 4 50.99 -23.62 -54.76
N SER A 5 49.99 -22.94 -54.20
CA SER A 5 50.05 -22.53 -52.81
C SER A 5 48.65 -22.54 -52.16
N ASN A 6 48.53 -23.41 -51.19
CA ASN A 6 47.36 -23.53 -50.27
C ASN A 6 47.31 -22.34 -49.32
N ALA A 7 46.14 -21.71 -49.17
CA ALA A 7 45.85 -20.83 -48.07
C ALA A 7 44.71 -21.43 -47.20
N LEU A 8 45.07 -21.85 -45.99
CA LEU A 8 44.14 -22.27 -44.95
C LEU A 8 43.34 -21.06 -44.45
N SER A 9 42.02 -21.14 -44.56
CA SER A 9 41.11 -20.19 -43.90
C SER A 9 40.83 -20.64 -42.47
N VAL A 10 41.39 -19.93 -41.48
CA VAL A 10 41.03 -20.07 -40.08
C VAL A 10 39.77 -19.25 -39.83
N ARG A 11 38.64 -19.92 -39.53
CA ARG A 11 37.42 -19.28 -39.04
C ARG A 11 37.56 -19.07 -37.55
N ALA A 12 37.79 -17.83 -37.12
CA ALA A 12 37.66 -17.42 -35.73
C ALA A 12 36.18 -17.33 -35.36
N ARG A 13 35.75 -18.18 -34.42
CA ARG A 13 34.44 -18.07 -33.76
C ARG A 13 34.61 -17.07 -32.61
N PHE A 14 34.01 -15.90 -32.75
CA PHE A 14 33.84 -14.97 -31.63
C PHE A 14 32.71 -15.50 -30.73
N ALA A 15 33.04 -16.03 -29.56
CA ALA A 15 32.10 -16.25 -28.48
C ALA A 15 31.93 -14.91 -27.74
N CYS A 16 30.74 -14.31 -27.90
CA CYS A 16 30.36 -13.15 -27.12
C CYS A 16 29.92 -13.65 -25.72
N ALA A 17 30.77 -13.46 -24.71
CA ALA A 17 30.41 -13.66 -23.32
C ALA A 17 29.78 -12.34 -22.80
N PRO A 18 28.65 -12.38 -22.08
CA PRO A 18 28.12 -11.17 -21.47
C PRO A 18 29.02 -10.77 -20.29
N THR A 19 29.64 -9.63 -20.42
CA THR A 19 30.41 -9.01 -19.33
C THR A 19 29.42 -8.43 -18.33
N ILE A 20 29.20 -9.12 -17.21
CA ILE A 20 28.47 -8.56 -16.09
C ILE A 20 29.38 -7.53 -15.42
N LEU A 21 29.00 -6.26 -15.57
CA LEU A 21 29.67 -5.12 -14.94
C LEU A 21 29.30 -5.12 -13.45
N PHE A 22 30.16 -5.64 -12.57
CA PHE A 22 30.07 -5.44 -11.14
C PHE A 22 30.53 -4.03 -10.79
N ILE A 23 29.58 -3.16 -10.49
CA ILE A 23 29.89 -1.84 -9.90
C ILE A 23 30.12 -2.07 -8.41
N THR A 24 31.36 -2.15 -7.98
CA THR A 24 31.73 -2.17 -6.56
C THR A 24 31.76 -0.73 -6.04
N PHE A 25 30.73 -0.33 -5.30
CA PHE A 25 30.78 0.88 -4.50
C PHE A 25 31.63 0.62 -3.26
N THR A 26 32.84 1.14 -3.23
CA THR A 26 33.63 1.24 -2.00
C THR A 26 33.15 2.47 -1.22
N CYS A 27 32.26 2.25 -0.27
CA CYS A 27 31.87 3.29 0.69
C CYS A 27 32.97 3.38 1.76
N ASN A 28 33.73 4.46 1.75
CA ASN A 28 34.59 4.80 2.89
C ASN A 28 33.66 5.23 4.04
N PRO A 29 33.76 4.66 5.26
CA PRO A 29 33.00 5.17 6.38
C PRO A 29 33.57 6.51 6.81
N THR A 30 32.94 7.58 6.35
CA THR A 30 33.10 8.89 6.99
C THR A 30 32.40 8.77 8.34
N GLN A 31 33.15 8.84 9.44
CA GLN A 31 32.60 8.98 10.77
C GLN A 31 31.69 10.22 10.80
N ALA A 32 30.38 10.00 10.74
CA ALA A 32 29.42 11.03 11.10
C ALA A 32 29.59 11.29 12.59
N GLY A 33 30.04 12.49 12.94
CA GLY A 33 30.19 12.91 14.33
C GLY A 33 28.86 12.83 15.06
N THR A 34 28.82 12.02 16.10
CA THR A 34 27.74 11.96 17.06
C THR A 34 27.88 13.13 18.02
N ASP A 35 27.34 14.28 17.63
CA ASP A 35 27.01 15.37 18.56
C ASP A 35 25.71 16.02 18.09
N GLN A 36 24.64 15.25 18.12
CA GLN A 36 23.30 15.82 18.22
C GLN A 36 22.99 15.96 19.71
N SER A 37 23.21 17.13 20.26
CA SER A 37 22.49 17.57 21.43
C SER A 37 21.00 17.52 21.05
N SER A 38 20.29 16.49 21.50
CA SER A 38 18.84 16.36 21.30
C SER A 38 18.20 17.50 22.07
N ASN A 39 18.01 18.64 21.41
CA ASN A 39 17.18 19.70 21.89
C ASN A 39 15.75 19.15 21.83
N ALA A 40 15.06 19.04 22.98
CA ALA A 40 13.72 18.46 23.08
C ALA A 40 12.67 19.12 22.15
N PHE A 41 13.01 20.26 21.55
CA PHE A 41 12.19 21.05 20.66
C PHE A 41 12.63 21.00 19.17
N ASN A 42 13.72 20.29 18.84
CA ASN A 42 14.09 20.15 17.43
C ASN A 42 13.24 19.05 16.77
N PRO A 43 12.55 19.33 15.66
CA PRO A 43 11.79 18.32 14.96
C PRO A 43 12.73 17.24 14.40
N SER A 44 12.29 16.01 14.46
CA SER A 44 12.84 14.92 13.68
C SER A 44 12.43 15.10 12.23
N ILE A 45 13.38 15.11 11.31
CA ILE A 45 13.12 15.23 9.86
C ILE A 45 13.65 13.98 9.20
N GLY A 46 12.77 13.28 8.51
CA GLY A 46 13.07 12.12 7.68
C GLY A 46 12.68 12.37 6.24
N LEU A 47 13.45 11.84 5.30
CA LEU A 47 13.14 11.86 3.89
C LEU A 47 13.25 10.44 3.34
N ILE A 48 12.18 9.94 2.75
CA ILE A 48 12.16 8.71 1.99
C ILE A 48 12.21 9.08 0.51
N LEU A 49 13.21 8.56 -0.18
CA LEU A 49 13.33 8.68 -1.64
C LEU A 49 13.02 7.33 -2.27
N ASN A 50 12.05 7.31 -3.18
CA ASN A 50 11.61 6.12 -3.86
C ASN A 50 11.71 6.31 -5.37
N GLY A 51 12.57 5.54 -6.03
CA GLY A 51 12.71 5.53 -7.49
C GLY A 51 12.23 4.19 -8.03
N THR A 52 11.39 4.22 -9.06
CA THR A 52 10.82 3.01 -9.67
C THR A 52 11.05 3.03 -11.18
N TYR A 53 11.39 1.88 -11.73
CA TYR A 53 11.29 1.58 -13.16
C TYR A 53 10.20 0.53 -13.36
N SER A 54 9.20 0.85 -14.17
CA SER A 54 8.03 -0.01 -14.41
C SER A 54 7.90 -0.35 -15.89
N GLN A 55 7.54 -1.60 -16.16
CA GLN A 55 7.22 -2.08 -17.50
C GLN A 55 5.93 -2.91 -17.46
N PHE A 56 4.98 -2.55 -18.32
CA PHE A 56 3.67 -3.19 -18.43
C PHE A 56 3.44 -3.70 -19.85
N SER A 57 2.77 -4.85 -19.98
CA SER A 57 2.39 -5.36 -21.30
C SER A 57 1.19 -4.60 -21.88
N ASN A 58 0.28 -4.13 -21.04
CA ASN A 58 -0.87 -3.31 -21.42
C ASN A 58 -0.61 -1.83 -21.15
N ASP A 59 -1.41 -0.93 -21.72
CA ASP A 59 -1.33 0.50 -21.41
C ASP A 59 -1.85 0.77 -20.00
N PRO A 60 -1.10 1.41 -19.11
CA PRO A 60 -1.57 1.72 -17.77
C PRO A 60 -2.77 2.67 -17.75
N ASP A 61 -2.94 3.53 -18.77
CA ASP A 61 -4.09 4.42 -18.90
C ASP A 61 -5.42 3.66 -19.15
N ASP A 62 -5.32 2.40 -19.65
CA ASP A 62 -6.46 1.50 -19.84
C ASP A 62 -6.70 0.57 -18.64
N TYR A 63 -6.03 0.80 -17.50
CA TYR A 63 -6.15 -0.05 -16.33
C TYR A 63 -7.55 0.00 -15.72
N VAL A 64 -8.14 -1.16 -15.53
CA VAL A 64 -9.45 -1.33 -14.89
C VAL A 64 -9.45 -2.54 -13.96
N ILE A 65 -10.29 -2.49 -12.94
CA ILE A 65 -10.62 -3.66 -12.12
C ILE A 65 -12.07 -4.05 -12.46
N SER A 66 -12.24 -5.20 -13.12
CA SER A 66 -13.55 -5.65 -13.61
C SER A 66 -14.59 -5.74 -12.50
N GLY A 67 -15.72 -5.06 -12.67
CA GLY A 67 -16.83 -5.02 -11.72
C GLY A 67 -16.65 -4.03 -10.55
N PHE A 68 -15.58 -3.21 -10.56
CA PHE A 68 -15.30 -2.24 -9.51
C PHE A 68 -15.07 -0.84 -10.07
N PRO A 69 -15.88 0.16 -9.68
CA PRO A 69 -15.55 1.55 -9.93
C PRO A 69 -14.41 1.98 -9.03
N THR A 70 -13.25 2.29 -9.61
CA THR A 70 -12.03 2.60 -8.88
C THR A 70 -11.87 4.10 -8.63
N ALA A 71 -11.14 4.47 -7.58
CA ALA A 71 -10.67 5.83 -7.38
C ALA A 71 -9.62 6.21 -8.45
N ALA A 72 -9.40 7.52 -8.65
CA ALA A 72 -8.45 8.02 -9.63
C ALA A 72 -7.02 7.49 -9.43
N ASP A 73 -6.59 7.29 -8.17
CA ASP A 73 -5.24 6.86 -7.81
C ASP A 73 -5.10 5.32 -7.74
N SER A 74 -6.01 4.58 -8.37
CA SER A 74 -6.00 3.11 -8.31
C SER A 74 -5.23 2.43 -9.45
N ASP A 75 -4.62 3.19 -10.36
CA ASP A 75 -3.81 2.67 -11.46
C ASP A 75 -2.43 2.12 -11.01
N PRO A 76 -1.73 1.35 -11.83
CA PRO A 76 -0.42 0.81 -11.51
C PRO A 76 0.73 1.83 -11.60
N GLY A 77 0.46 3.09 -11.97
CA GLY A 77 1.45 4.13 -12.22
C GLY A 77 2.04 4.12 -13.63
N PRO A 78 2.96 5.06 -13.94
CA PRO A 78 3.47 5.26 -15.29
C PRO A 78 4.50 4.18 -15.70
N ARG A 79 4.64 3.97 -17.01
CA ARG A 79 5.73 3.19 -17.59
C ARG A 79 7.06 3.92 -17.51
N GLY A 80 8.16 3.17 -17.40
CA GLY A 80 9.52 3.68 -17.40
C GLY A 80 10.00 4.15 -16.03
N PHE A 81 10.89 5.11 -16.02
CA PHE A 81 11.41 5.68 -14.76
C PHE A 81 10.42 6.68 -14.19
N SER A 82 10.10 6.52 -12.94
CA SER A 82 9.27 7.44 -12.18
C SER A 82 9.84 7.68 -10.79
N LEU A 83 9.56 8.84 -10.24
CA LEU A 83 9.66 9.06 -8.82
C LEU A 83 8.47 8.33 -8.20
N GLY A 84 8.72 7.21 -7.54
CA GLY A 84 7.69 6.57 -6.71
C GLY A 84 7.32 7.50 -5.56
N GLU A 85 6.37 7.09 -4.74
CA GLU A 85 5.96 7.88 -3.59
C GLU A 85 7.14 8.12 -2.66
N SER A 86 7.61 9.36 -2.64
CA SER A 86 8.71 9.85 -1.82
C SER A 86 8.15 10.75 -0.75
N GLU A 87 8.59 10.60 0.50
CA GLU A 87 7.95 11.22 1.65
C GLU A 87 8.90 12.11 2.43
N LEU A 88 8.45 13.32 2.76
CA LEU A 88 9.07 14.18 3.77
C LEU A 88 8.27 14.05 5.06
N ASN A 89 8.87 13.46 6.08
CA ASN A 89 8.28 13.32 7.39
C ASN A 89 8.92 14.31 8.39
N ILE A 90 8.09 15.06 9.11
CA ILE A 90 8.49 15.97 10.16
C ILE A 90 7.67 15.64 11.39
N SER A 91 8.34 15.41 12.52
CA SER A 91 7.65 15.10 13.76
C SER A 91 8.34 15.71 14.97
N ALA A 92 7.59 16.13 15.97
CA ALA A 92 8.13 16.73 17.19
C ALA A 92 7.16 16.62 18.37
N ASN A 93 7.70 16.60 19.58
CA ASN A 93 6.91 16.93 20.76
C ASN A 93 6.55 18.42 20.74
N ILE A 94 5.27 18.74 20.86
CA ILE A 94 4.76 20.10 20.96
C ILE A 94 4.93 20.58 22.40
N ASP A 95 4.54 19.73 23.33
CA ASP A 95 4.69 19.89 24.78
C ASP A 95 4.79 18.50 25.45
N PRO A 96 4.77 18.34 26.77
CA PRO A 96 4.87 17.04 27.42
C PRO A 96 3.75 16.06 27.10
N ASP A 97 2.58 16.54 26.67
CA ASP A 97 1.39 15.73 26.42
C ASP A 97 1.09 15.56 24.94
N TRP A 98 1.54 16.46 24.09
CA TRP A 98 1.21 16.49 22.68
C TRP A 98 2.42 16.26 21.76
N TYR A 99 2.19 15.41 20.75
CA TYR A 99 3.13 15.10 19.67
C TYR A 99 2.51 15.49 18.33
N GLY A 100 3.29 16.07 17.44
CA GLY A 100 2.85 16.45 16.09
C GLY A 100 3.56 15.66 15.01
N VAL A 101 2.83 15.30 13.96
CA VAL A 101 3.33 14.62 12.76
C VAL A 101 2.86 15.35 11.53
N PHE A 102 3.76 15.51 10.56
CA PHE A 102 3.46 16.00 9.22
C PHE A 102 4.22 15.15 8.21
N THR A 103 3.48 14.49 7.30
CA THR A 103 4.02 13.69 6.21
C THR A 103 3.51 14.24 4.88
N TYR A 104 4.45 14.63 4.02
CA TYR A 104 4.20 15.14 2.70
C TYR A 104 4.73 14.16 1.66
N ALA A 105 3.83 13.54 0.91
CA ALA A 105 4.13 12.58 -0.13
C ALA A 105 4.24 13.27 -1.49
N MET A 106 5.16 12.82 -2.30
CA MET A 106 5.39 13.30 -3.67
C MET A 106 5.49 12.08 -4.59
N ALA A 107 4.66 12.04 -5.62
CA ALA A 107 4.68 11.01 -6.64
C ALA A 107 4.57 11.64 -8.03
N GLY A 108 5.58 11.46 -8.87
CA GLY A 108 5.63 12.13 -10.17
C GLY A 108 5.55 13.66 -10.04
N ASP A 109 4.51 14.26 -10.64
CA ASP A 109 4.25 15.69 -10.59
C ASP A 109 3.18 16.08 -9.54
N THR A 110 2.67 15.11 -8.77
CA THR A 110 1.71 15.33 -7.70
C THR A 110 2.38 15.38 -6.34
N ALA A 111 1.76 16.10 -5.40
CA ALA A 111 2.28 16.20 -4.06
C ALA A 111 1.13 16.48 -3.08
N ASP A 112 0.96 15.60 -2.11
CA ASP A 112 -0.16 15.59 -1.19
C ASP A 112 0.28 15.44 0.28
N VAL A 113 -0.56 15.93 1.18
CA VAL A 113 -0.39 15.71 2.61
C VAL A 113 -1.07 14.41 3.00
N GLU A 114 -0.28 13.39 3.34
CA GLU A 114 -0.80 12.11 3.82
C GLU A 114 -1.19 12.17 5.29
N ASN A 115 -0.28 12.69 6.14
CA ASN A 115 -0.52 12.86 7.55
C ASN A 115 -0.23 14.30 7.99
N ALA A 116 -1.15 14.87 8.75
CA ALA A 116 -0.97 16.16 9.40
C ALA A 116 -1.83 16.18 10.67
N TYR A 117 -1.31 15.64 11.76
CA TYR A 117 -2.07 15.46 12.98
C TYR A 117 -1.30 15.81 14.23
N VAL A 118 -2.05 16.03 15.31
CA VAL A 118 -1.55 16.08 16.68
C VAL A 118 -2.10 14.89 17.46
N GLN A 119 -1.27 14.35 18.35
CA GLN A 119 -1.61 13.17 19.14
C GLN A 119 -1.31 13.43 20.62
N ASN A 120 -2.23 13.00 21.49
CA ASN A 120 -2.05 12.96 22.94
C ASN A 120 -2.15 11.52 23.43
N SER A 121 -1.08 11.00 23.99
CA SER A 121 -1.01 9.66 24.61
C SER A 121 -0.95 9.70 26.12
N ASN A 122 -1.08 10.89 26.74
CA ASN A 122 -1.01 11.09 28.19
C ASN A 122 -2.38 11.33 28.83
N LEU A 123 -3.46 10.84 28.21
CA LEU A 123 -4.82 10.93 28.75
C LEU A 123 -5.07 9.95 29.90
N GLY A 124 -4.13 9.04 30.15
CA GLY A 124 -4.20 7.99 31.17
C GLY A 124 -4.90 6.72 30.69
N ASP A 125 -4.75 5.66 31.46
CA ASP A 125 -5.43 4.35 31.27
C ASP A 125 -5.36 3.74 29.87
N GLY A 126 -4.26 4.00 29.13
CA GLY A 126 -4.04 3.48 27.77
C GLY A 126 -4.83 4.20 26.67
N LEU A 127 -5.36 5.40 26.96
CA LEU A 127 -6.07 6.20 25.96
C LEU A 127 -5.11 7.07 25.13
N THR A 128 -5.34 7.09 23.84
CA THR A 128 -4.68 7.97 22.87
C THR A 128 -5.73 8.70 22.05
N LEU A 129 -5.55 10.00 21.88
CA LEU A 129 -6.37 10.86 21.05
C LEU A 129 -5.52 11.42 19.92
N THR A 130 -5.98 11.28 18.67
CA THR A 130 -5.34 11.85 17.48
C THR A 130 -6.34 12.73 16.74
N ALA A 131 -5.92 13.91 16.26
CA ALA A 131 -6.77 14.83 15.52
C ALA A 131 -6.00 15.49 14.38
N GLY A 132 -6.59 15.50 13.18
CA GLY A 132 -6.00 16.03 11.96
C GLY A 132 -6.22 15.08 10.79
N ARG A 133 -5.33 15.12 9.80
CA ARG A 133 -5.31 14.17 8.68
C ARG A 133 -4.49 12.95 9.05
N LEU A 134 -5.08 11.77 8.92
CA LEU A 134 -4.44 10.50 9.29
C LEU A 134 -5.01 9.34 8.47
N PHE A 135 -4.21 8.31 8.28
CA PHE A 135 -4.73 7.01 7.83
C PHE A 135 -5.55 6.37 8.95
N SER A 136 -6.69 5.78 8.57
CA SER A 136 -7.56 5.06 9.50
C SER A 136 -6.88 3.78 9.99
N GLY A 137 -7.08 3.43 11.26
CA GLY A 137 -6.59 2.20 11.87
C GLY A 137 -7.35 0.93 11.46
N ILE A 138 -8.09 0.94 10.36
CA ILE A 138 -8.84 -0.23 9.87
C ILE A 138 -7.93 -1.22 9.13
N GLY A 139 -8.10 -2.51 9.37
CA GLY A 139 -7.24 -3.55 8.79
C GLY A 139 -5.81 -3.45 9.29
N TYR A 140 -4.93 -4.26 8.70
CA TYR A 140 -3.50 -4.22 9.01
C TYR A 140 -2.73 -3.30 8.06
N LEU A 141 -3.00 -3.39 6.74
CA LEU A 141 -2.20 -2.69 5.74
C LEU A 141 -2.47 -1.18 5.69
N ASN A 142 -3.67 -0.74 6.09
CA ASN A 142 -4.12 0.63 5.86
C ASN A 142 -3.29 1.73 6.55
N GLU A 143 -2.75 1.46 7.74
CA GLU A 143 -1.91 2.43 8.47
C GLU A 143 -0.46 2.47 7.98
N HIS A 144 -0.04 1.50 7.16
CA HIS A 144 1.34 1.35 6.74
C HIS A 144 1.61 2.19 5.48
N HIS A 145 2.51 3.16 5.60
CA HIS A 145 2.97 3.95 4.45
C HIS A 145 3.54 3.07 3.33
N ALA A 146 3.37 3.47 2.08
CA ALA A 146 3.74 2.68 0.91
C ALA A 146 5.21 2.24 0.89
N HIS A 147 6.12 3.06 1.40
CA HIS A 147 7.54 2.72 1.47
C HIS A 147 7.83 1.53 2.42
N THR A 148 6.91 1.20 3.34
CA THR A 148 7.04 0.08 4.29
C THR A 148 6.46 -1.22 3.76
N TRP A 149 5.63 -1.19 2.74
CA TRP A 149 5.02 -2.38 2.18
C TRP A 149 6.05 -3.39 1.70
N ASP A 150 5.68 -4.66 1.77
CA ASP A 150 6.53 -5.75 1.28
C ASP A 150 6.52 -5.86 -0.25
N PHE A 151 5.48 -5.38 -0.91
CA PHE A 151 5.35 -5.31 -2.37
C PHE A 151 5.38 -3.85 -2.83
N VAL A 152 5.68 -3.62 -4.11
CA VAL A 152 5.73 -2.26 -4.70
C VAL A 152 4.36 -1.59 -4.68
N ASP A 153 3.31 -2.40 -4.77
CA ASP A 153 1.93 -2.00 -4.91
C ASP A 153 1.03 -2.57 -3.80
N THR A 154 -0.06 -1.89 -3.51
CA THR A 154 -1.05 -2.37 -2.55
C THR A 154 -1.86 -3.57 -3.08
N ALA A 155 -2.55 -4.28 -2.19
CA ALA A 155 -3.43 -5.38 -2.54
C ALA A 155 -4.64 -4.92 -3.36
N LEU A 156 -5.13 -5.75 -4.31
CA LEU A 156 -6.27 -5.40 -5.16
C LEU A 156 -7.53 -5.05 -4.36
N ALA A 157 -7.76 -5.72 -3.23
CA ALA A 157 -8.92 -5.44 -2.38
C ALA A 157 -8.90 -4.01 -1.80
N TYR A 158 -7.74 -3.50 -1.45
CA TYR A 158 -7.54 -2.12 -1.02
C TYR A 158 -7.76 -1.12 -2.16
N ARG A 159 -7.19 -1.38 -3.34
CA ARG A 159 -7.41 -0.55 -4.54
C ARG A 159 -8.88 -0.45 -4.89
N ALA A 160 -9.58 -1.58 -4.91
CA ALA A 160 -10.98 -1.65 -5.32
C ALA A 160 -11.97 -1.05 -4.32
N MET A 161 -11.68 -1.12 -3.01
CA MET A 161 -12.65 -0.78 -1.96
C MET A 161 -12.28 0.43 -1.12
N LEU A 162 -11.00 0.80 -1.07
CA LEU A 162 -10.49 1.89 -0.23
C LEU A 162 -9.69 2.95 -1.01
N GLY A 163 -9.58 2.83 -2.35
CA GLY A 163 -8.80 3.74 -3.17
C GLY A 163 -7.32 3.73 -2.80
N THR A 164 -6.74 2.54 -2.64
CA THR A 164 -5.37 2.25 -2.21
C THR A 164 -5.19 2.27 -0.69
N GLN A 165 -5.54 3.34 0.01
CA GLN A 165 -5.56 3.49 1.47
C GLN A 165 -6.66 4.46 1.86
N TYR A 166 -7.31 4.21 2.99
CA TYR A 166 -8.30 5.13 3.53
C TYR A 166 -7.64 6.04 4.58
N GLY A 167 -7.56 7.31 4.26
CA GLY A 167 -7.13 8.38 5.16
C GLY A 167 -7.93 9.64 4.90
N ASP A 168 -8.21 10.43 5.94
CA ASP A 168 -9.03 11.65 5.83
C ASP A 168 -8.79 12.59 7.03
N ASP A 169 -9.36 13.78 6.97
CA ASP A 169 -9.35 14.72 8.08
C ASP A 169 -10.36 14.27 9.16
N GLY A 170 -9.90 14.07 10.38
CA GLY A 170 -10.77 13.52 11.41
C GLY A 170 -10.20 13.50 12.83
N VAL A 171 -10.87 12.75 13.67
CA VAL A 171 -10.50 12.48 15.05
C VAL A 171 -10.56 10.99 15.31
N GLN A 172 -9.52 10.46 15.94
CA GLN A 172 -9.38 9.07 16.33
C GLN A 172 -9.17 8.99 17.83
N ILE A 173 -9.84 8.04 18.48
CA ILE A 173 -9.54 7.62 19.84
C ILE A 173 -9.16 6.14 19.81
N ARG A 174 -8.06 5.81 20.49
CA ARG A 174 -7.60 4.43 20.70
C ARG A 174 -7.53 4.15 22.19
N TRP A 175 -7.84 2.92 22.55
CA TRP A 175 -7.71 2.42 23.91
C TRP A 175 -6.98 1.10 23.92
N LEU A 176 -5.77 1.13 24.49
CA LEU A 176 -5.00 -0.08 24.78
C LEU A 176 -5.53 -0.65 26.10
N ALA A 177 -6.29 -1.75 26.01
CA ALA A 177 -6.90 -2.37 27.16
C ALA A 177 -5.85 -3.03 28.06
N PRO A 178 -5.98 -2.94 29.41
CA PRO A 178 -5.04 -3.54 30.35
C PRO A 178 -5.28 -5.06 30.47
N LEU A 179 -5.13 -5.79 29.36
CA LEU A 179 -5.26 -7.22 29.27
C LEU A 179 -3.89 -7.91 29.20
N PRO A 180 -3.79 -9.22 29.49
CA PRO A 180 -2.50 -9.95 29.48
C PRO A 180 -1.93 -10.16 28.07
N PHE A 181 -2.65 -9.84 27.02
CA PHE A 181 -2.23 -9.85 25.62
C PHE A 181 -2.61 -8.51 24.99
N PHE A 182 -1.92 -8.14 23.93
CA PHE A 182 -2.22 -6.90 23.20
C PHE A 182 -3.69 -6.88 22.79
N THR A 183 -4.40 -5.84 23.18
CA THR A 183 -5.79 -5.60 22.76
C THR A 183 -6.00 -4.10 22.68
N GLU A 184 -6.26 -3.62 21.47
CA GLU A 184 -6.56 -2.23 21.17
C GLU A 184 -7.95 -2.11 20.57
N PHE A 185 -8.71 -1.13 21.04
CA PHE A 185 -9.96 -0.69 20.44
C PHE A 185 -9.78 0.71 19.87
N GLY A 186 -10.31 0.94 18.66
CA GLY A 186 -10.32 2.26 18.05
C GLY A 186 -11.69 2.68 17.57
N ALA A 187 -11.94 3.99 17.59
CA ALA A 187 -13.10 4.60 16.98
C ALA A 187 -12.69 5.93 16.34
N GLU A 188 -13.23 6.21 15.16
CA GLU A 188 -12.84 7.34 14.33
C GLU A 188 -14.06 8.03 13.73
N VAL A 189 -13.95 9.33 13.53
CA VAL A 189 -14.92 10.12 12.77
C VAL A 189 -14.16 11.01 11.82
N PHE A 190 -14.51 10.94 10.54
CA PHE A 190 -13.86 11.63 9.46
C PHE A 190 -14.80 12.57 8.71
N LYS A 191 -14.22 13.52 7.98
CA LYS A 191 -14.93 14.45 7.11
C LYS A 191 -15.73 13.71 6.02
N GLY A 192 -15.14 12.69 5.40
CA GLY A 192 -15.76 11.87 4.38
C GLY A 192 -15.50 12.37 2.96
N ASP A 193 -14.28 12.85 2.69
CA ASP A 193 -13.87 13.28 1.36
C ASP A 193 -13.13 12.17 0.59
N ALA A 194 -12.45 11.27 1.31
CA ALA A 194 -11.67 10.18 0.70
C ALA A 194 -12.58 9.03 0.22
N PHE A 195 -12.19 8.37 -0.88
CA PHE A 195 -12.85 7.16 -1.36
C PHE A 195 -12.85 6.05 -0.26
N PRO A 196 -13.96 5.32 -0.01
CA PRO A 196 -15.22 5.24 -0.76
C PRO A 196 -16.30 6.27 -0.39
N ALA A 197 -15.98 7.28 0.43
CA ALA A 197 -16.81 8.46 0.64
C ALA A 197 -16.66 9.43 -0.55
N GLY A 198 -16.99 10.69 -0.36
CA GLY A 198 -16.74 11.79 -1.31
C GLY A 198 -17.99 12.41 -1.89
N GLY A 199 -17.79 13.52 -2.64
CA GLY A 199 -18.85 14.34 -3.20
C GLY A 199 -19.39 15.39 -2.23
N ASP A 200 -20.40 16.14 -2.68
CA ASP A 200 -20.89 17.36 -2.02
C ASP A 200 -21.72 17.15 -0.76
N ALA A 201 -22.07 15.90 -0.41
CA ALA A 201 -22.96 15.59 0.72
C ALA A 201 -22.32 15.71 2.08
N ASN A 202 -21.00 15.70 2.17
CA ASN A 202 -20.31 15.58 3.43
C ASN A 202 -20.15 16.94 4.12
N LYS A 203 -21.15 17.29 4.93
CA LYS A 203 -21.17 18.52 5.73
C LYS A 203 -20.41 18.35 7.06
N GLY A 204 -19.16 17.82 6.98
CA GLY A 204 -18.24 17.67 8.10
C GLY A 204 -18.25 16.34 8.84
N ARG A 205 -19.14 15.39 8.51
CA ARG A 205 -19.21 14.04 9.05
C ARG A 205 -19.72 13.07 7.99
N GLY A 206 -18.85 12.70 7.06
CA GLY A 206 -19.20 11.77 5.97
C GLY A 206 -18.80 10.33 6.21
N ALA A 207 -17.90 10.08 7.20
CA ALA A 207 -17.43 8.74 7.50
C ALA A 207 -17.18 8.54 9.00
N TRP A 208 -17.25 7.28 9.42
CA TRP A 208 -16.81 6.81 10.73
C TRP A 208 -16.31 5.37 10.63
N SER A 209 -15.41 5.00 11.51
CA SER A 209 -14.88 3.65 11.59
C SER A 209 -14.77 3.20 13.05
N SER A 210 -14.62 1.89 13.23
CA SER A 210 -14.25 1.26 14.49
C SER A 210 -13.45 0.01 14.21
N PHE A 211 -12.52 -0.30 15.11
CA PHE A 211 -11.70 -1.49 14.97
C PHE A 211 -11.31 -2.07 16.33
N VAL A 212 -10.95 -3.34 16.31
CA VAL A 212 -10.29 -4.05 17.40
C VAL A 212 -9.12 -4.83 16.84
N HIS A 213 -7.94 -4.62 17.44
CA HIS A 213 -6.75 -5.41 17.14
C HIS A 213 -6.33 -6.17 18.39
N VAL A 214 -5.99 -7.44 18.20
CA VAL A 214 -5.46 -8.32 19.24
C VAL A 214 -4.17 -8.95 18.77
N GLY A 215 -3.28 -9.26 19.70
CA GLY A 215 -2.01 -9.89 19.33
C GLY A 215 -1.26 -10.41 20.54
N GLY A 216 -0.20 -11.17 20.26
CA GLY A 216 0.64 -11.74 21.29
C GLY A 216 1.67 -12.70 20.72
N ASP A 217 2.39 -13.35 21.60
CA ASP A 217 3.41 -14.33 21.26
C ASP A 217 2.91 -15.74 21.64
N PHE A 218 3.12 -16.72 20.78
CA PHE A 218 2.93 -18.13 21.13
C PHE A 218 4.16 -18.67 21.88
N ASP A 219 5.34 -18.19 21.47
CA ASP A 219 6.64 -18.49 22.07
C ASP A 219 7.67 -17.42 21.66
N ASP A 220 8.93 -17.59 22.05
CA ASP A 220 10.02 -16.65 21.75
C ASP A 220 10.29 -16.47 20.24
N SER A 221 9.75 -17.33 19.40
CA SER A 221 9.98 -17.34 17.94
C SER A 221 8.75 -16.94 17.13
N ASN A 222 7.57 -16.94 17.72
CA ASN A 222 6.30 -16.78 17.01
C ASN A 222 5.44 -15.69 17.63
N SER A 223 5.13 -14.66 16.85
CA SER A 223 4.18 -13.62 17.21
C SER A 223 3.03 -13.54 16.20
N TRP A 224 1.90 -13.04 16.63
CA TRP A 224 0.72 -12.90 15.80
C TRP A 224 -0.06 -11.66 16.15
N SER A 225 -0.78 -11.12 15.16
CA SER A 225 -1.83 -10.12 15.35
C SER A 225 -3.03 -10.47 14.49
N ALA A 226 -4.22 -10.07 14.95
CA ALA A 226 -5.47 -10.21 14.21
C ALA A 226 -6.36 -9.00 14.49
N GLY A 227 -7.18 -8.62 13.53
CA GLY A 227 -8.07 -7.49 13.64
C GLY A 227 -9.43 -7.72 13.01
N LEU A 228 -10.40 -6.95 13.50
CA LEU A 228 -11.72 -6.78 12.89
C LEU A 228 -12.02 -5.29 12.84
N SER A 229 -12.39 -4.80 11.65
CA SER A 229 -12.62 -3.39 11.41
C SER A 229 -13.90 -3.16 10.62
N TYR A 230 -14.48 -2.00 10.81
CA TYR A 230 -15.67 -1.59 10.10
C TYR A 230 -15.60 -0.10 9.78
N LEU A 231 -15.79 0.23 8.50
CA LEU A 231 -15.87 1.59 7.97
C LEU A 231 -17.28 1.83 7.41
N SER A 232 -17.85 2.98 7.67
CA SER A 232 -19.13 3.42 7.06
C SER A 232 -18.98 4.83 6.50
N THR A 233 -19.26 4.98 5.22
CA THR A 233 -19.08 6.23 4.48
C THR A 233 -20.35 6.64 3.75
N LYS A 234 -20.45 7.93 3.43
CA LYS A 234 -21.49 8.51 2.58
C LYS A 234 -20.84 9.14 1.36
N ALA A 235 -21.50 8.97 0.23
CA ALA A 235 -21.13 9.61 -1.04
C ALA A 235 -22.34 10.34 -1.64
N ASP A 236 -22.09 11.48 -2.29
CA ASP A 236 -23.08 12.23 -3.06
C ASP A 236 -22.46 12.68 -4.38
N ALA A 237 -22.85 12.03 -5.46
CA ALA A 237 -22.24 12.19 -6.77
C ALA A 237 -20.72 11.97 -6.76
N ARG A 238 -20.23 11.01 -5.97
CA ARG A 238 -18.80 10.64 -5.98
C ARG A 238 -18.42 10.15 -7.37
N ALA A 239 -17.48 10.84 -7.99
CA ALA A 239 -16.92 10.49 -9.28
C ALA A 239 -15.97 9.29 -9.18
N SER A 240 -15.92 8.47 -10.23
CA SER A 240 -14.94 7.40 -10.44
C SER A 240 -14.73 7.18 -11.95
N GLY A 241 -13.61 6.59 -12.34
CA GLY A 241 -13.26 6.37 -13.74
C GLY A 241 -12.79 7.65 -14.44
N ASP A 242 -13.25 7.89 -15.67
CA ASP A 242 -12.80 9.00 -16.53
C ASP A 242 -13.15 10.38 -15.95
N GLU A 243 -12.21 11.33 -15.99
CA GLU A 243 -12.38 12.67 -15.41
C GLU A 243 -13.41 13.52 -16.15
N ILE A 244 -13.61 13.31 -17.45
CA ILE A 244 -14.50 14.13 -18.29
C ILE A 244 -15.92 13.58 -18.25
N THR A 245 -16.06 12.25 -18.22
CA THR A 245 -17.34 11.54 -18.20
C THR A 245 -17.33 10.49 -17.08
N PRO A 246 -17.29 10.92 -15.80
CA PRO A 246 -17.18 9.98 -14.70
C PRO A 246 -18.45 9.15 -14.49
N ASP A 247 -18.26 7.97 -13.92
CA ASP A 247 -19.34 7.28 -13.21
C ASP A 247 -19.64 8.01 -11.91
N LEU A 248 -20.91 8.05 -11.49
CA LEU A 248 -21.32 8.75 -10.27
C LEU A 248 -22.03 7.80 -9.31
N PHE A 249 -21.62 7.81 -8.05
CA PHE A 249 -22.29 7.08 -6.97
C PHE A 249 -22.81 8.03 -5.90
N SER A 250 -24.09 7.84 -5.52
CA SER A 250 -24.72 8.54 -4.40
C SER A 250 -25.36 7.53 -3.47
N GLY A 251 -24.88 7.45 -2.21
CA GLY A 251 -25.38 6.46 -1.28
C GLY A 251 -24.49 6.27 -0.06
N THR A 252 -24.48 5.04 0.46
CA THR A 252 -23.62 4.61 1.55
C THR A 252 -22.76 3.45 1.10
N SER A 253 -21.48 3.48 1.47
CA SER A 253 -20.57 2.35 1.36
C SER A 253 -20.12 1.92 2.77
N LYS A 254 -20.19 0.64 3.05
CA LYS A 254 -19.76 0.07 4.31
C LYS A 254 -18.73 -1.01 4.02
N VAL A 255 -17.59 -0.98 4.68
CA VAL A 255 -16.52 -1.95 4.46
C VAL A 255 -16.22 -2.64 5.79
N ALA A 256 -16.36 -3.96 5.82
CA ALA A 256 -15.91 -4.81 6.92
C ALA A 256 -14.57 -5.45 6.53
N ILE A 257 -13.61 -5.46 7.46
CA ILE A 257 -12.27 -6.02 7.24
C ILE A 257 -11.96 -7.00 8.35
N ALA A 258 -11.37 -8.14 7.98
CA ALA A 258 -10.75 -9.08 8.91
C ALA A 258 -9.30 -9.29 8.46
N ASP A 259 -8.36 -9.17 9.38
CA ASP A 259 -6.93 -9.28 9.13
C ASP A 259 -6.25 -10.29 10.06
N LEU A 260 -5.16 -10.88 9.59
CA LEU A 260 -4.30 -11.78 10.35
C LEU A 260 -2.86 -11.66 9.86
N VAL A 261 -1.95 -11.47 10.81
CA VAL A 261 -0.51 -11.50 10.57
C VAL A 261 0.14 -12.49 11.51
N TRP A 262 1.01 -13.32 10.98
CA TRP A 262 1.87 -14.19 11.76
C TRP A 262 3.33 -13.97 11.36
N LYS A 263 4.20 -13.80 12.37
CA LYS A 263 5.63 -13.61 12.20
C LYS A 263 6.39 -14.69 12.94
N TRP A 264 7.36 -15.25 12.26
CA TRP A 264 8.29 -16.21 12.83
C TRP A 264 9.73 -15.73 12.67
N ALA A 265 10.48 -15.80 13.75
CA ALA A 265 11.92 -15.53 13.76
C ALA A 265 12.60 -16.47 14.78
N PRO A 266 13.63 -17.27 14.42
CA PRO A 266 14.25 -18.22 15.33
C PRO A 266 14.76 -17.54 16.59
N ASN A 267 14.27 -17.96 17.77
CA ASN A 267 14.62 -17.39 19.07
C ASN A 267 14.44 -15.86 19.15
N GLY A 268 13.44 -15.30 18.45
CA GLY A 268 13.20 -13.87 18.37
C GLY A 268 14.22 -13.08 17.53
N ASN A 269 15.15 -13.76 16.85
CA ASN A 269 16.19 -13.12 16.04
C ASN A 269 15.81 -13.06 14.55
N ALA A 270 15.19 -11.96 14.15
CA ALA A 270 14.76 -11.74 12.75
C ALA A 270 15.92 -11.38 11.79
N ARG A 271 17.17 -11.24 12.26
CA ARG A 271 18.29 -10.73 11.45
C ARG A 271 18.79 -11.72 10.40
N GLU A 272 18.74 -13.01 10.70
CA GLU A 272 19.24 -14.06 9.81
C GLU A 272 18.12 -14.65 8.95
N HIS A 273 17.06 -15.12 9.61
CA HIS A 273 15.90 -15.73 8.99
C HIS A 273 14.64 -15.21 9.66
N ASN A 274 13.65 -14.88 8.88
CA ASN A 274 12.30 -14.61 9.37
C ASN A 274 11.27 -14.92 8.30
N LEU A 275 10.06 -15.18 8.75
CA LEU A 275 8.90 -15.40 7.89
C LEU A 275 7.76 -14.53 8.38
N THR A 276 7.12 -13.83 7.45
CA THR A 276 5.87 -13.10 7.69
C THR A 276 4.79 -13.67 6.78
N VAL A 277 3.66 -14.03 7.36
CA VAL A 277 2.43 -14.38 6.65
C VAL A 277 1.37 -13.35 7.01
N GLN A 278 0.75 -12.76 6.00
CA GLN A 278 -0.27 -11.74 6.16
C GLN A 278 -1.44 -12.03 5.24
N THR A 279 -2.65 -11.85 5.73
CA THR A 279 -3.87 -11.96 4.94
C THR A 279 -4.94 -11.02 5.46
N GLU A 280 -5.71 -10.46 4.54
CA GLU A 280 -6.88 -9.66 4.86
C GLU A 280 -8.03 -10.02 3.93
N TYR A 281 -9.25 -9.98 4.48
CA TYR A 281 -10.50 -10.14 3.75
C TYR A 281 -11.33 -8.87 3.94
N LEU A 282 -11.77 -8.28 2.83
CA LEU A 282 -12.59 -7.07 2.79
C LEU A 282 -13.94 -7.41 2.16
N GLN A 283 -15.01 -6.91 2.74
CA GLN A 283 -16.36 -6.98 2.18
C GLN A 283 -17.02 -5.62 2.21
N SER A 284 -17.47 -5.14 1.05
CA SER A 284 -18.22 -3.90 0.92
C SER A 284 -19.73 -4.17 0.82
N ASP A 285 -20.55 -3.25 1.34
CA ASP A 285 -22.01 -3.19 1.17
C ASP A 285 -22.34 -1.77 0.66
N ASN A 286 -22.60 -1.66 -0.65
CA ASN A 286 -22.85 -0.40 -1.35
C ASN A 286 -24.34 -0.26 -1.65
N LYS A 287 -25.02 0.74 -1.07
CA LYS A 287 -26.45 0.98 -1.26
C LYS A 287 -26.73 2.41 -1.60
N GLY A 288 -27.39 2.62 -2.74
CA GLY A 288 -27.71 3.94 -3.21
C GLY A 288 -28.16 3.96 -4.66
N LYS A 289 -27.60 4.88 -5.41
CA LYS A 289 -27.84 5.08 -6.84
C LYS A 289 -26.50 5.18 -7.56
N PHE A 290 -26.45 4.62 -8.75
CA PHE A 290 -25.28 4.66 -9.61
C PHE A 290 -25.68 5.19 -10.97
N THR A 291 -24.88 6.11 -11.51
CA THR A 291 -25.05 6.68 -12.86
C THR A 291 -23.80 6.32 -13.65
N PRO A 292 -23.88 5.36 -14.58
CA PRO A 292 -22.77 5.07 -15.48
C PRO A 292 -22.40 6.28 -16.33
N ALA A 293 -21.17 6.37 -16.77
CA ALA A 293 -20.69 7.38 -17.71
C ALA A 293 -21.61 7.49 -18.93
N GLY A 294 -22.22 8.66 -19.13
CA GLY A 294 -23.21 8.90 -20.21
C GLY A 294 -24.54 8.14 -20.08
N GLY A 295 -24.77 7.42 -18.99
CA GLY A 295 -25.97 6.62 -18.73
C GLY A 295 -27.01 7.34 -17.87
N THR A 296 -27.97 6.58 -17.36
CA THR A 296 -29.05 7.04 -16.46
C THR A 296 -28.87 6.54 -15.04
N GLU A 297 -29.16 7.42 -14.07
CA GLU A 297 -29.18 7.08 -12.65
C GLU A 297 -30.14 5.91 -12.37
N SER A 298 -29.66 4.88 -11.69
CA SER A 298 -30.43 3.69 -11.32
C SER A 298 -30.12 3.23 -9.90
N PRO A 299 -31.07 2.57 -9.20
CA PRO A 299 -30.81 1.98 -7.89
C PRO A 299 -29.68 0.96 -7.96
N HIS A 300 -28.79 1.01 -6.96
CA HIS A 300 -27.64 0.13 -6.84
C HIS A 300 -27.56 -0.46 -5.42
N ASP A 301 -27.51 -1.80 -5.33
CA ASP A 301 -27.29 -2.57 -4.10
C ASP A 301 -26.31 -3.68 -4.44
N ALA A 302 -25.08 -3.58 -3.96
CA ALA A 302 -23.99 -4.50 -4.30
C ALA A 302 -23.16 -4.86 -3.08
N ARG A 303 -22.65 -6.11 -3.05
CA ARG A 303 -21.84 -6.64 -1.97
C ARG A 303 -20.56 -7.31 -2.49
N PRO A 304 -19.67 -6.54 -3.13
CA PRO A 304 -18.42 -7.09 -3.58
C PRO A 304 -17.52 -7.44 -2.40
N SER A 305 -16.63 -8.40 -2.61
CA SER A 305 -15.62 -8.80 -1.64
C SER A 305 -14.27 -9.01 -2.28
N GLY A 306 -13.22 -9.05 -1.48
CA GLY A 306 -11.88 -9.34 -1.94
C GLY A 306 -10.98 -9.76 -0.80
N TRP A 307 -9.92 -10.46 -1.12
CA TRP A 307 -8.91 -10.88 -0.15
C TRP A 307 -7.54 -10.94 -0.80
N TYR A 308 -6.54 -10.88 0.03
CA TYR A 308 -5.19 -11.24 -0.37
C TYR A 308 -4.52 -12.08 0.71
N ALA A 309 -3.52 -12.85 0.29
CA ALA A 309 -2.60 -13.52 1.18
C ALA A 309 -1.19 -13.35 0.64
N GLN A 310 -0.27 -13.00 1.53
CA GLN A 310 1.15 -12.86 1.20
C GLN A 310 2.04 -13.60 2.19
N VAL A 311 3.16 -14.06 1.68
CA VAL A 311 4.23 -14.70 2.46
C VAL A 311 5.54 -14.05 2.08
N VAL A 312 6.29 -13.58 3.05
CA VAL A 312 7.63 -13.00 2.85
C VAL A 312 8.62 -13.74 3.72
N TYR A 313 9.67 -14.28 3.11
CA TYR A 313 10.70 -15.04 3.78
C TYR A 313 12.09 -14.42 3.59
N GLN A 314 12.73 -14.07 4.69
CA GLN A 314 14.16 -13.73 4.71
C GLN A 314 14.97 -15.02 4.78
N PHE A 315 15.53 -15.44 3.65
CA PHE A 315 16.26 -16.71 3.55
C PHE A 315 17.77 -16.59 3.89
N MET A 316 18.28 -15.36 3.92
CA MET A 316 19.60 -15.00 4.40
C MET A 316 19.61 -13.51 4.81
N PRO A 317 20.61 -13.05 5.59
CA PRO A 317 20.71 -11.64 5.95
C PRO A 317 20.58 -10.72 4.74
N ARG A 318 19.67 -9.74 4.81
CA ARG A 318 19.41 -8.71 3.78
C ARG A 318 18.66 -9.18 2.53
N TRP A 319 18.37 -10.45 2.36
CA TRP A 319 17.67 -10.98 1.20
C TRP A 319 16.33 -11.57 1.58
N ARG A 320 15.27 -11.07 0.96
CA ARG A 320 13.91 -11.59 1.15
C ARG A 320 13.29 -11.98 -0.19
N VAL A 321 12.41 -12.95 -0.16
CA VAL A 321 11.56 -13.35 -1.27
C VAL A 321 10.12 -13.32 -0.79
N GLY A 322 9.20 -12.85 -1.63
CA GLY A 322 7.78 -12.78 -1.29
C GLY A 322 6.91 -13.31 -2.41
N LEU A 323 5.77 -13.86 -2.00
CA LEU A 323 4.66 -14.27 -2.88
C LEU A 323 3.39 -13.62 -2.36
N ARG A 324 2.54 -13.10 -3.25
CA ARG A 324 1.20 -12.60 -2.92
C ARG A 324 0.21 -13.08 -3.98
N HIS A 325 -0.96 -13.46 -3.50
CA HIS A 325 -2.14 -13.72 -4.30
C HIS A 325 -3.26 -12.79 -3.86
N ASP A 326 -3.87 -12.12 -4.81
CA ASP A 326 -5.02 -11.24 -4.64
C ASP A 326 -6.21 -11.80 -5.42
N GLN A 327 -7.42 -11.77 -4.86
CA GLN A 327 -8.65 -12.15 -5.54
C GLN A 327 -9.80 -11.26 -5.12
N LEU A 328 -10.60 -10.82 -6.10
CA LEU A 328 -11.82 -10.06 -5.90
C LEU A 328 -13.01 -10.87 -6.40
N SER A 329 -14.17 -10.58 -5.85
CA SER A 329 -15.47 -11.08 -6.29
C SER A 329 -16.41 -9.89 -6.41
N ALA A 330 -16.72 -9.50 -7.63
CA ALA A 330 -17.71 -8.46 -7.92
C ALA A 330 -19.13 -8.96 -7.56
N SER A 331 -20.05 -8.02 -7.43
CA SER A 331 -21.46 -8.36 -7.32
C SER A 331 -22.09 -8.42 -8.71
N GLU A 332 -23.08 -9.30 -8.88
CA GLU A 332 -23.92 -9.30 -10.07
C GLU A 332 -24.46 -7.88 -10.35
N PRO A 333 -24.14 -7.27 -11.50
CA PRO A 333 -24.47 -5.87 -11.77
C PRO A 333 -25.97 -5.62 -11.92
N GLY A 334 -26.76 -6.64 -12.26
CA GLY A 334 -28.13 -6.54 -12.71
C GLY A 334 -28.20 -5.99 -14.14
N VAL A 335 -29.32 -6.26 -14.83
CA VAL A 335 -29.53 -5.97 -16.25
C VAL A 335 -29.29 -4.49 -16.63
N VAL A 336 -29.54 -3.57 -15.69
CA VAL A 336 -29.39 -2.12 -15.93
C VAL A 336 -27.93 -1.69 -16.08
N PHE A 337 -27.00 -2.45 -15.51
CA PHE A 337 -25.57 -2.13 -15.47
C PHE A 337 -24.71 -3.08 -16.32
N GLU A 338 -25.35 -3.98 -17.12
CA GLU A 338 -24.61 -4.80 -18.08
C GLU A 338 -23.83 -3.90 -19.06
N GLY A 339 -22.55 -4.23 -19.27
CA GLY A 339 -21.63 -3.49 -20.12
C GLY A 339 -21.11 -2.16 -19.53
N THR A 340 -21.39 -1.87 -18.24
CA THR A 340 -20.81 -0.74 -17.52
C THR A 340 -19.60 -1.19 -16.69
N VAL A 341 -18.95 -0.27 -15.97
CA VAL A 341 -17.83 -0.58 -15.05
C VAL A 341 -18.22 -1.56 -13.94
N LEU A 342 -19.50 -1.68 -13.61
CA LEU A 342 -20.04 -2.61 -12.61
C LEU A 342 -20.21 -4.05 -13.14
N ASP A 343 -20.09 -4.26 -14.45
CA ASP A 343 -20.18 -5.58 -15.09
C ASP A 343 -18.79 -6.21 -15.14
N ASP A 344 -18.57 -7.25 -14.35
CA ASP A 344 -17.34 -8.02 -14.40
C ASP A 344 -17.21 -8.92 -15.63
N GLN A 345 -18.29 -9.05 -16.45
CA GLN A 345 -18.37 -9.88 -17.64
C GLN A 345 -17.99 -11.35 -17.36
N ASN A 346 -18.28 -11.84 -16.16
CA ASN A 346 -17.87 -13.14 -15.63
C ASN A 346 -16.33 -13.29 -15.54
N HIS A 347 -15.61 -12.21 -15.31
CA HIS A 347 -14.17 -12.19 -15.10
C HIS A 347 -13.84 -12.03 -13.61
N ASP A 348 -13.24 -13.06 -13.01
CA ASP A 348 -12.72 -12.99 -11.64
C ASP A 348 -11.42 -12.18 -11.61
N ALA A 349 -11.47 -10.97 -11.07
CA ALA A 349 -10.29 -10.13 -10.94
C ALA A 349 -9.32 -10.74 -9.91
N LYS A 350 -8.08 -11.02 -10.35
CA LYS A 350 -7.02 -11.62 -9.51
C LYS A 350 -5.64 -11.17 -9.94
N ARG A 351 -4.68 -11.32 -9.03
CA ARG A 351 -3.28 -11.03 -9.31
C ARG A 351 -2.36 -11.94 -8.52
N ASP A 352 -1.33 -12.46 -9.19
CA ASP A 352 -0.24 -13.21 -8.59
C ASP A 352 1.04 -12.38 -8.66
N SER A 353 1.70 -12.17 -7.53
CA SER A 353 2.90 -11.37 -7.43
C SER A 353 4.05 -12.16 -6.82
N VAL A 354 5.25 -11.97 -7.37
CA VAL A 354 6.49 -12.48 -6.80
C VAL A 354 7.49 -11.35 -6.67
N MET A 355 8.17 -11.27 -5.55
CA MET A 355 9.22 -10.28 -5.35
C MET A 355 10.48 -10.90 -4.76
N ILE A 356 11.60 -10.26 -5.05
CA ILE A 356 12.87 -10.43 -4.33
C ILE A 356 13.39 -9.07 -3.97
N ASP A 357 13.85 -8.88 -2.73
CA ASP A 357 14.49 -7.64 -2.34
C ASP A 357 15.82 -7.87 -1.63
N PHE A 358 16.66 -6.85 -1.72
CA PHE A 358 17.95 -6.77 -1.07
C PHE A 358 18.06 -5.45 -0.29
N ALA A 359 18.17 -5.57 1.03
CA ALA A 359 18.43 -4.43 1.91
C ALA A 359 19.94 -4.22 2.05
N ASN A 360 20.50 -3.25 1.31
CA ASN A 360 21.92 -2.92 1.43
C ASN A 360 22.31 -2.48 2.86
N SER A 361 21.39 -1.74 3.50
CA SER A 361 21.44 -1.31 4.89
C SER A 361 20.00 -1.16 5.42
N GLU A 362 19.82 -0.78 6.67
CA GLU A 362 18.52 -0.39 7.22
C GLU A 362 17.90 0.85 6.52
N PHE A 363 18.71 1.61 5.77
CA PHE A 363 18.31 2.84 5.07
C PHE A 363 18.17 2.68 3.56
N ALA A 364 18.40 1.49 2.99
CA ALA A 364 18.38 1.32 1.55
C ALA A 364 17.93 -0.09 1.13
N ARG A 365 16.97 -0.16 0.23
CA ARG A 365 16.40 -1.40 -0.29
C ARG A 365 16.25 -1.33 -1.81
N LEU A 366 16.67 -2.40 -2.49
CA LEU A 366 16.41 -2.64 -3.91
C LEU A 366 15.43 -3.82 -4.02
N ARG A 367 14.34 -3.65 -4.74
CA ARG A 367 13.30 -4.66 -4.95
C ARG A 367 13.06 -4.88 -6.43
N LEU A 368 12.96 -6.13 -6.84
CA LEU A 368 12.45 -6.56 -8.13
C LEU A 368 11.14 -7.31 -7.88
N GLN A 369 10.08 -6.90 -8.57
CA GLN A 369 8.75 -7.52 -8.47
C GLN A 369 8.19 -7.80 -9.86
N TYR A 370 7.51 -8.93 -9.99
CA TYR A 370 6.73 -9.28 -11.17
C TYR A 370 5.30 -9.60 -10.73
N ASN A 371 4.33 -9.04 -11.47
CA ASN A 371 2.91 -9.34 -11.33
C ASN A 371 2.38 -9.98 -12.60
N ASN A 372 1.59 -11.04 -12.43
CA ASN A 372 0.65 -11.52 -13.42
C ASN A 372 -0.73 -10.96 -13.02
N ASP A 373 -1.06 -9.79 -13.55
CA ASP A 373 -2.27 -9.05 -13.20
C ASP A 373 -3.41 -9.42 -14.17
N GLN A 374 -4.47 -9.95 -13.62
CA GLN A 374 -5.72 -10.30 -14.26
C GLN A 374 -6.88 -9.57 -13.59
N SER A 375 -6.67 -8.33 -13.16
CA SER A 375 -7.72 -7.50 -12.57
C SER A 375 -8.73 -7.02 -13.62
N GLY A 376 -8.27 -6.75 -14.84
CA GLY A 376 -9.09 -6.43 -16.00
C GLY A 376 -9.28 -7.59 -16.96
N PRO A 377 -10.00 -7.40 -18.07
CA PRO A 377 -10.32 -8.45 -19.04
C PRO A 377 -9.09 -8.99 -19.78
N ASN A 378 -8.02 -8.21 -19.85
CA ASN A 378 -6.76 -8.61 -20.46
C ASN A 378 -5.69 -8.80 -19.39
N THR A 379 -4.93 -9.89 -19.48
CA THR A 379 -3.79 -10.11 -18.58
C THR A 379 -2.70 -9.08 -18.84
N ASP A 380 -2.23 -8.43 -17.78
CA ASP A 380 -1.08 -7.53 -17.81
C ASP A 380 0.11 -8.14 -17.08
N HIS A 381 1.24 -8.20 -17.75
CA HIS A 381 2.51 -8.62 -17.19
C HIS A 381 3.29 -7.38 -16.75
N GLN A 382 3.41 -7.20 -15.45
CA GLN A 382 4.00 -6.01 -14.85
C GLN A 382 5.34 -6.36 -14.21
N LEU A 383 6.37 -5.59 -14.53
CA LEU A 383 7.71 -5.70 -13.93
C LEU A 383 8.08 -4.38 -13.28
N PHE A 384 8.52 -4.45 -12.04
CA PHE A 384 8.96 -3.29 -11.26
C PHE A 384 10.38 -3.51 -10.74
N LEU A 385 11.21 -2.49 -10.90
CA LEU A 385 12.49 -2.36 -10.20
C LEU A 385 12.41 -1.11 -9.34
N GLN A 386 12.38 -1.26 -8.03
CA GLN A 386 12.24 -0.17 -7.06
C GLN A 386 13.50 -0.04 -6.22
N TYR A 387 13.94 1.20 -6.01
CA TYR A 387 14.98 1.54 -5.07
C TYR A 387 14.46 2.55 -4.05
N THR A 388 14.47 2.17 -2.77
CA THR A 388 14.01 3.01 -1.66
C THR A 388 15.20 3.40 -0.80
N MET A 389 15.31 4.68 -0.44
CA MET A 389 16.38 5.22 0.40
C MET A 389 15.77 6.10 1.48
N SER A 390 16.23 5.93 2.71
CA SER A 390 15.82 6.71 3.89
C SER A 390 16.96 7.61 4.34
N LEU A 391 16.68 8.88 4.60
CA LEU A 391 17.64 9.89 5.07
C LEU A 391 17.09 10.58 6.32
N GLY A 392 17.96 10.85 7.29
CA GLY A 392 17.58 11.56 8.51
C GLY A 392 16.95 10.66 9.56
N ALA A 393 16.10 11.24 10.40
CA ALA A 393 15.41 10.51 11.46
C ALA A 393 14.27 9.70 10.84
N HIS A 394 14.41 8.39 10.83
CA HIS A 394 13.36 7.48 10.38
C HIS A 394 12.55 7.00 11.60
N GLY A 395 11.23 7.17 11.55
CA GLY A 395 10.34 6.63 12.59
C GLY A 395 10.42 5.10 12.68
N ALA A 396 10.22 4.55 13.88
CA ALA A 396 10.10 3.10 14.04
C ALA A 396 8.83 2.63 13.33
N HIS A 397 8.95 1.56 12.53
CA HIS A 397 7.79 0.92 11.93
C HIS A 397 6.95 0.22 12.99
N ILE A 398 5.62 0.34 12.87
CA ILE A 398 4.66 -0.40 13.70
C ILE A 398 4.74 -1.88 13.34
N PHE A 399 4.52 -2.77 14.31
CA PHE A 399 4.52 -4.23 14.15
C PHE A 399 3.54 -4.69 13.11
#